data_5971472fda0645b606eb7b6fbfb710d6
#
_entry.id   5971472fda0645b606eb7b6fbfb710d6
#
_cell.length_a   1.000
_cell.length_b   1.000
_cell.length_c   1.000
_cell.angle_alpha   90.00
_cell.angle_beta   90.00
_cell.angle_gamma   90.00
#
_symmetry.space_group_name_H-M   'P 1'
#
loop_
_entity.id
_entity.type
_entity.pdbx_description
1 polymer ?
#
loop_
_entity_poly.entity_id
_entity_poly.type
_entity_poly.pdbx_seq_one_letter_code
_entity_poly.pdbx_strand_id
1 'polypeptide(L)'
;MSAYIVFIRQKTRDQSEMDAYMQKVGPTLKGHPVTTHALYGRQEVLEGPEVEGVVIVSFPSFEEAKAWYDSPAYREVRKHRFQGADYSAVIVEGA
;
A
#
# COMPACT_ATOMS: atom_id res chain seq x y z
N MET A 1 -4.52 16.60 10.48
CA MET A 1 -4.11 16.63 9.06
C MET A 1 -4.06 15.22 8.53
N SER A 2 -4.55 15.04 7.31
CA SER A 2 -4.50 13.73 6.67
C SER A 2 -3.06 13.29 6.44
N ALA A 3 -2.86 11.99 6.41
CA ALA A 3 -1.59 11.40 6.04
C ALA A 3 -1.84 10.38 4.93
N TYR A 4 -0.91 10.31 4.01
CA TYR A 4 -1.01 9.44 2.85
C TYR A 4 0.03 8.35 2.92
N ILE A 5 -0.35 7.13 2.55
CA ILE A 5 0.62 6.08 2.29
C ILE A 5 0.67 5.87 0.80
N VAL A 6 1.87 5.95 0.24
CA VAL A 6 2.10 5.73 -1.19
C VAL A 6 2.87 4.44 -1.33
N PHE A 7 2.27 3.48 -2.04
CA PHE A 7 2.92 2.21 -2.37
C PHE A 7 3.29 2.23 -3.84
N ILE A 8 4.54 1.94 -4.14
CA ILE A 8 5.01 1.85 -5.52
C ILE A 8 5.55 0.44 -5.73
N ARG A 9 4.90 -0.33 -6.61
CA ARG A 9 5.36 -1.68 -6.95
C ARG A 9 6.34 -1.57 -8.10
N GLN A 10 7.62 -1.87 -7.82
CA GLN A 10 8.66 -1.84 -8.83
C GLN A 10 8.63 -3.08 -9.70
N LYS A 11 8.53 -4.26 -9.08
CA LYS A 11 8.59 -5.51 -9.82
C LYS A 11 7.91 -6.63 -9.07
N THR A 12 7.04 -7.37 -9.74
CA THR A 12 6.44 -8.59 -9.21
C THR A 12 7.43 -9.75 -9.40
N ARG A 13 7.64 -10.51 -8.33
CA ARG A 13 8.51 -11.68 -8.33
C ARG A 13 7.73 -12.98 -8.22
N ASP A 14 6.59 -12.95 -7.52
CA ASP A 14 5.74 -14.13 -7.32
C ASP A 14 4.29 -13.67 -7.33
N GLN A 15 3.63 -13.90 -8.45
CA GLN A 15 2.24 -13.47 -8.65
C GLN A 15 1.28 -14.17 -7.67
N SER A 16 1.55 -15.42 -7.30
CA SER A 16 0.67 -16.13 -6.37
C SER A 16 0.66 -15.49 -5.00
N GLU A 17 1.81 -14.98 -4.55
CA GLU A 17 1.91 -14.25 -3.29
C GLU A 17 1.16 -12.91 -3.39
N MET A 18 1.27 -12.23 -4.52
CA MET A 18 0.53 -10.99 -4.73
C MET A 18 -0.97 -11.22 -4.78
N ASP A 19 -1.41 -12.34 -5.38
CA ASP A 19 -2.83 -12.70 -5.40
C ASP A 19 -3.35 -12.93 -3.98
N ALA A 20 -2.57 -13.62 -3.14
CA ALA A 20 -2.91 -13.82 -1.73
C ALA A 20 -2.99 -12.48 -1.00
N TYR A 21 -2.06 -11.58 -1.25
CA TYR A 21 -2.06 -10.25 -0.65
C TYR A 21 -3.34 -9.49 -1.02
N MET A 22 -3.68 -9.46 -2.30
CA MET A 22 -4.84 -8.72 -2.78
C MET A 22 -6.15 -9.24 -2.20
N GLN A 23 -6.24 -10.55 -1.94
CA GLN A 23 -7.43 -11.14 -1.33
C GLN A 23 -7.54 -10.81 0.16
N LYS A 24 -6.41 -10.63 0.84
CA LYS A 24 -6.38 -10.55 2.31
C LYS A 24 -6.22 -9.14 2.85
N VAL A 25 -5.77 -8.19 2.02
CA VAL A 25 -5.49 -6.84 2.51
C VAL A 25 -6.76 -6.09 2.92
N GLY A 26 -7.86 -6.24 2.18
CA GLY A 26 -9.11 -5.52 2.45
C GLY A 26 -9.60 -5.69 3.89
N PRO A 27 -9.74 -6.92 4.39
CA PRO A 27 -10.20 -7.12 5.77
C PRO A 27 -9.32 -6.49 6.84
N THR A 28 -8.02 -6.24 6.57
CA THR A 28 -7.13 -5.60 7.54
C THR A 28 -7.48 -4.15 7.78
N LEU A 29 -8.23 -3.54 6.87
CA LEU A 29 -8.62 -2.13 6.97
C LEU A 29 -9.85 -1.93 7.84
N LYS A 30 -10.52 -3.01 8.24
CA LYS A 30 -11.71 -2.93 9.07
C LYS A 30 -11.37 -2.25 10.40
N GLY A 31 -12.13 -1.21 10.75
CA GLY A 31 -11.89 -0.44 11.97
C GLY A 31 -10.84 0.65 11.80
N HIS A 32 -10.26 0.80 10.61
CA HIS A 32 -9.31 1.87 10.32
C HIS A 32 -9.93 2.82 9.29
N PRO A 33 -9.90 4.14 9.58
CA PRO A 33 -10.56 5.12 8.69
C PRO A 33 -9.69 5.44 7.47
N VAL A 34 -9.82 4.63 6.43
CA VAL A 34 -9.01 4.73 5.21
C VAL A 34 -9.84 5.28 4.05
N THR A 35 -9.21 6.10 3.22
CA THR A 35 -9.75 6.53 1.93
C THR A 35 -8.77 6.09 0.84
N THR A 36 -9.29 5.39 -0.18
CA THR A 36 -8.47 4.98 -1.32
C THR A 36 -8.55 6.03 -2.40
N HIS A 37 -7.39 6.52 -2.83
CA HIS A 37 -7.30 7.57 -3.86
C HIS A 37 -6.85 7.02 -5.21
N ALA A 38 -5.95 6.05 -5.20
CA ALA A 38 -5.49 5.39 -6.41
C ALA A 38 -5.19 3.93 -6.10
N LEU A 39 -5.58 3.03 -6.99
CA LEU A 39 -5.39 1.59 -6.81
C LEU A 39 -5.06 0.97 -8.17
N TYR A 40 -3.78 0.99 -8.50
CA TYR A 40 -3.26 0.43 -9.75
C TYR A 40 -3.98 0.95 -10.99
N GLY A 41 -4.33 2.24 -10.98
CA GLY A 41 -4.96 2.88 -12.11
C GLY A 41 -3.96 3.15 -13.23
N ARG A 42 -4.47 3.72 -14.32
CA ARG A 42 -3.61 4.13 -15.44
C ARG A 42 -2.54 5.06 -14.92
N GLN A 43 -1.29 4.80 -15.31
CA GLN A 43 -0.16 5.58 -14.83
C GLN A 43 0.87 5.75 -15.95
N GLU A 44 1.68 6.78 -15.79
CA GLU A 44 2.77 7.07 -16.71
C GLU A 44 3.95 7.56 -15.87
N VAL A 45 5.11 6.92 -16.04
CA VAL A 45 6.32 7.38 -15.36
C VAL A 45 6.85 8.61 -16.09
N LEU A 46 6.94 9.71 -15.39
CA LEU A 46 7.43 10.96 -15.96
C LEU A 46 8.95 11.06 -15.87
N GLU A 47 9.52 10.55 -14.78
CA GLU A 47 10.96 10.54 -14.56
C GLU A 47 11.32 9.34 -13.70
N GLY A 48 12.41 8.70 -14.02
CA GLY A 48 12.94 7.58 -13.25
C GLY A 48 12.63 6.23 -13.85
N PRO A 49 12.97 5.15 -13.14
CA PRO A 49 12.76 3.79 -13.62
C PRO A 49 11.29 3.44 -13.78
N GLU A 50 11.00 2.50 -14.67
CA GLU A 50 9.65 1.96 -14.83
C GLU A 50 9.17 1.31 -13.52
N VAL A 51 7.87 1.48 -13.22
CA VAL A 51 7.22 0.83 -12.09
C VAL A 51 5.95 0.14 -12.58
N GLU A 52 5.51 -0.90 -11.84
CA GLU A 52 4.37 -1.69 -12.26
C GLU A 52 3.03 -1.13 -11.80
N GLY A 53 3.03 -0.37 -10.72
CA GLY A 53 1.78 0.19 -10.23
C GLY A 53 1.96 1.07 -9.00
N VAL A 54 0.94 1.88 -8.75
CA VAL A 54 0.93 2.82 -7.63
C VAL A 54 -0.39 2.69 -6.89
N VAL A 55 -0.31 2.68 -5.56
CA VAL A 55 -1.48 2.73 -4.68
C VAL A 55 -1.31 3.93 -3.76
N ILE A 56 -2.36 4.73 -3.62
CA ILE A 56 -2.36 5.87 -2.71
C ILE A 56 -3.60 5.76 -1.84
N VAL A 57 -3.39 5.70 -0.52
CA VAL A 57 -4.47 5.71 0.45
C VAL A 57 -4.21 6.81 1.46
N SER A 58 -5.25 7.28 2.15
CA SER A 58 -5.06 8.26 3.20
C SER A 58 -5.82 7.87 4.46
N PHE A 59 -5.35 8.40 5.57
CA PHE A 59 -5.93 8.27 6.90
C PHE A 59 -6.05 9.68 7.49
N PRO A 60 -6.92 9.89 8.51
CA PRO A 60 -7.09 11.22 9.10
C PRO A 60 -5.83 11.79 9.75
N SER A 61 -4.90 10.92 10.16
CA SER A 61 -3.65 11.37 10.79
C SER A 61 -2.51 10.43 10.46
N PHE A 62 -1.30 10.92 10.67
CA PHE A 62 -0.08 10.13 10.54
C PHE A 62 -0.13 8.91 11.48
N GLU A 63 -0.57 9.14 12.73
CA GLU A 63 -0.65 8.08 13.74
C GLU A 63 -1.62 6.98 13.34
N GLU A 64 -2.76 7.34 12.75
CA GLU A 64 -3.73 6.33 12.30
C GLU A 64 -3.22 5.54 11.10
N ALA A 65 -2.48 6.18 10.20
CA ALA A 65 -1.82 5.48 9.10
C ALA A 65 -0.81 4.45 9.63
N LYS A 66 0.02 4.88 10.58
CA LYS A 66 0.99 3.98 11.23
C LYS A 66 0.29 2.85 11.98
N ALA A 67 -0.81 3.18 12.66
CA ALA A 67 -1.54 2.18 13.44
C ALA A 67 -2.03 1.04 12.55
N TRP A 68 -2.54 1.35 11.37
CA TRP A 68 -2.93 0.31 10.43
C TRP A 68 -1.72 -0.46 9.90
N TYR A 69 -0.70 0.26 9.45
CA TYR A 69 0.48 -0.37 8.85
C TYR A 69 1.15 -1.34 9.81
N ASP A 70 1.18 -1.01 11.10
CA ASP A 70 1.81 -1.82 12.13
C ASP A 70 0.83 -2.75 12.86
N SER A 71 -0.44 -2.77 12.44
CA SER A 71 -1.44 -3.62 13.09
C SER A 71 -1.09 -5.10 12.92
N PRO A 72 -1.44 -5.95 13.91
CA PRO A 72 -1.16 -7.39 13.78
C PRO A 72 -1.75 -8.00 12.53
N ALA A 73 -2.98 -7.60 12.15
CA ALA A 73 -3.63 -8.12 10.96
C ALA A 73 -2.84 -7.78 9.69
N TYR A 74 -2.43 -6.51 9.53
CA TYR A 74 -1.69 -6.14 8.33
C TYR A 74 -0.28 -6.71 8.32
N ARG A 75 0.36 -6.83 9.48
CA ARG A 75 1.70 -7.45 9.57
C ARG A 75 1.72 -8.85 8.98
N GLU A 76 0.67 -9.64 9.24
CA GLU A 76 0.57 -10.97 8.67
C GLU A 76 0.36 -10.93 7.16
N VAL A 77 -0.51 -10.07 6.70
CA VAL A 77 -0.86 -9.98 5.28
C VAL A 77 0.29 -9.39 4.46
N ARG A 78 1.00 -8.39 4.97
CA ARG A 78 2.06 -7.74 4.21
C ARG A 78 3.26 -8.65 3.95
N LYS A 79 3.38 -9.77 4.66
CA LYS A 79 4.41 -10.77 4.36
C LYS A 79 4.26 -11.31 2.94
N HIS A 80 3.03 -11.48 2.48
CA HIS A 80 2.77 -11.90 1.10
C HIS A 80 3.30 -10.85 0.13
N ARG A 81 3.08 -9.57 0.43
CA ARG A 81 3.58 -8.48 -0.41
C ARG A 81 5.11 -8.46 -0.46
N PHE A 82 5.77 -8.68 0.69
CA PHE A 82 7.24 -8.73 0.74
C PHE A 82 7.78 -9.89 -0.10
N GLN A 83 7.11 -11.03 -0.09
CA GLN A 83 7.53 -12.19 -0.86
C GLN A 83 7.14 -12.07 -2.33
N GLY A 84 6.09 -11.34 -2.62
CA GLY A 84 5.51 -11.28 -3.97
C GLY A 84 6.10 -10.23 -4.86
N ALA A 85 6.63 -9.12 -4.32
CA ALA A 85 7.10 -8.03 -5.16
C ALA A 85 8.06 -7.11 -4.43
N ASP A 86 8.81 -6.35 -5.22
CA ASP A 86 9.64 -5.26 -4.72
C ASP A 86 8.80 -3.99 -4.69
N TYR A 87 8.69 -3.37 -3.53
CA TYR A 87 7.91 -2.15 -3.32
C TYR A 87 8.73 -1.08 -2.62
N SER A 88 8.34 0.16 -2.87
CA SER A 88 8.63 1.27 -1.96
C SER A 88 7.31 1.67 -1.31
N ALA A 89 7.36 2.02 -0.03
CA ALA A 89 6.18 2.49 0.70
C ALA A 89 6.61 3.63 1.60
N VAL A 90 5.84 4.71 1.58
CA VAL A 90 6.17 5.90 2.38
C VAL A 90 4.88 6.50 2.92
N ILE A 91 4.95 6.99 4.16
CA ILE A 91 3.88 7.79 4.76
C ILE A 91 4.32 9.25 4.67
N VAL A 92 3.42 10.11 4.18
CA VAL A 92 3.67 11.54 4.14
C VAL A 92 2.44 12.28 4.66
N GLU A 93 2.68 13.27 5.51
CA GLU A 93 1.59 14.09 6.04
C GLU A 93 1.13 15.07 4.97
N GLY A 94 -0.18 15.27 4.88
CA GLY A 94 -0.75 16.18 3.91
C GLY A 94 -0.49 17.66 4.25
N ALA A 95 -0.65 18.49 3.26
CA ALA A 95 -0.43 19.92 3.41
C ALA A 95 -1.50 20.60 4.28
#